data_5d70dc275bf73c2d6844c1f8d1f6d851
#
_entry.id   5d70dc275bf73c2d6844c1f8d1f6d851
#
_cell.length_a   1.000
_cell.length_b   1.000
_cell.length_c   1.000
_cell.angle_alpha   90.00
_cell.angle_beta   90.00
_cell.angle_gamma   90.00
#
_symmetry.space_group_name_H-M   'P 1'
#
loop_
_entity.id
_entity.type
_entity.pdbx_description
1 polymer ?
#
loop_
_entity_poly.entity_id
_entity_poly.type
_entity_poly.pdbx_seq_one_letter_code
_entity_poly.pdbx_strand_id
1 'polypeptide(L)'
;MHKTPSVQNRPVPLRQIDADAAAPIPLRARLSAREVEVLVAWLHSESKEEAARRLYLGATTVNTHISRIRAKYTAVGRPAPSKATLFVRAIQDGYVDLADW
;
A
#
# COMPACT_ATOMS: atom_id res chain seq x y z
N MET A 1 -30.75 -11.43 3.00
CA MET A 1 -30.75 -11.89 2.79
C MET A 1 -30.69 -12.01 2.09
N HIS A 2 -30.32 -11.32 2.36
CA HIS A 2 -30.20 -11.63 1.85
C HIS A 2 -29.88 -11.79 1.32
N LYS A 3 -29.65 -11.62 1.35
CA LYS A 3 -29.29 -11.97 0.99
C LYS A 3 -28.69 -12.07 0.68
N THR A 4 -28.52 -11.68 0.92
CA THR A 4 -27.94 -11.93 0.69
C THR A 4 -27.25 -11.92 0.34
N PRO A 5 -27.08 -11.70 0.49
CA PRO A 5 -26.45 -11.86 0.30
C PRO A 5 -25.80 -11.71 0.04
N SER A 6 -25.45 -11.33 0.34
CA SER A 6 -24.97 -11.46 0.28
C SER A 6 -24.40 -11.17 0.22
N VAL A 7 -24.15 -10.85 0.44
CA VAL A 7 -23.78 -10.93 0.58
C VAL A 7 -23.25 -10.79 0.53
N GLN A 8 -23.00 -10.54 0.65
CA GLN A 8 -22.74 -10.76 0.85
C GLN A 8 -22.21 -10.72 0.78
N ASN A 9 -22.09 -10.42 0.90
CA ASN A 9 -21.75 -10.65 1.13
C ASN A 9 -21.48 -10.37 1.41
N ARG A 10 -21.32 -10.02 1.82
CA ARG A 10 -21.33 -9.99 2.55
C ARG A 10 -20.93 -9.90 3.09
N PRO A 11 -20.92 -9.65 3.56
CA PRO A 11 -20.58 -9.62 4.44
C PRO A 11 -20.47 -9.54 5.18
N VAL A 12 -20.24 -9.49 5.71
CA VAL A 12 -20.42 -9.50 6.83
C VAL A 12 -20.66 -8.59 7.38
N PRO A 13 -20.93 -8.31 7.76
CA PRO A 13 -21.19 -7.30 8.28
C PRO A 13 -20.55 -6.70 9.12
N LEU A 14 -20.27 -5.89 9.13
CA LEU A 14 -19.80 -5.64 10.01
C LEU A 14 -20.50 -5.43 11.00
N ARG A 15 -20.90 -5.73 11.26
CA ARG A 15 -21.36 -5.88 12.12
C ARG A 15 -21.43 -6.65 12.71
N GLN A 16 -21.35 -7.10 12.38
CA GLN A 16 -21.22 -7.94 12.99
C GLN A 16 -20.28 -8.16 13.35
N ILE A 17 -19.93 -7.58 13.12
CA ILE A 17 -18.91 -7.77 13.79
C ILE A 17 -19.00 -7.02 14.91
N ASP A 18 -19.26 -7.49 15.98
CA ASP A 18 -19.06 -6.68 17.09
C ASP A 18 -17.64 -6.22 17.11
N ALA A 19 -17.37 -5.15 17.75
CA ALA A 19 -16.07 -4.55 17.75
C ALA A 19 -15.02 -5.46 18.34
N ASP A 20 -15.38 -6.30 19.27
CA ASP A 20 -14.42 -7.18 19.89
C ASP A 20 -14.10 -8.37 19.03
N ALA A 21 -15.08 -8.84 18.29
CA ALA A 21 -14.87 -9.97 17.42
C ALA A 21 -14.31 -9.55 16.09
N ALA A 22 -14.50 -8.32 15.71
CA ALA A 22 -14.04 -7.84 14.43
C ALA A 22 -12.54 -7.67 14.46
N ALA A 23 -11.89 -8.11 13.40
CA ALA A 23 -10.49 -7.77 13.23
C ALA A 23 -10.34 -6.27 13.12
N PRO A 24 -9.32 -5.68 13.72
CA PRO A 24 -9.09 -4.25 13.55
C PRO A 24 -8.91 -3.89 12.10
N ILE A 25 -9.39 -2.72 11.71
CA ILE A 25 -9.13 -2.21 10.39
C ILE A 25 -7.64 -1.86 10.34
N PRO A 26 -6.89 -2.41 9.36
CA PRO A 26 -5.46 -2.11 9.29
C PRO A 26 -5.24 -0.61 9.13
N LEU A 27 -4.27 -0.08 9.86
CA LEU A 27 -3.91 1.31 9.74
C LEU A 27 -3.23 1.55 8.41
N ARG A 28 -3.71 2.57 7.71
CA ARG A 28 -3.09 2.98 6.47
C ARG A 28 -1.78 3.70 6.77
N ALA A 29 -0.72 3.37 6.04
CA ALA A 29 0.51 4.14 6.14
C ALA A 29 0.29 5.51 5.51
N ARG A 30 0.64 6.56 6.23
CA ARG A 30 0.40 7.92 5.75
C ARG A 30 1.62 8.42 5.00
N LEU A 31 1.62 8.20 3.70
CA LEU A 31 2.71 8.64 2.86
C LEU A 31 2.47 10.08 2.41
N SER A 32 3.55 10.84 2.29
CA SER A 32 3.48 12.18 1.72
C SER A 32 3.24 12.06 0.22
N ALA A 33 2.82 13.17 -0.41
CA ALA A 33 2.62 13.19 -1.85
C ALA A 33 3.90 12.81 -2.59
N ARG A 34 5.04 13.29 -2.10
CA ARG A 34 6.33 12.97 -2.72
C ARG A 34 6.67 11.50 -2.57
N GLU A 35 6.38 10.93 -1.41
CA GLU A 35 6.61 9.50 -1.19
C GLU A 35 5.75 8.66 -2.10
N VAL A 36 4.49 9.04 -2.29
CA VAL A 36 3.61 8.32 -3.22
C VAL A 36 4.16 8.40 -4.64
N GLU A 37 4.62 9.56 -5.04
CA GLU A 37 5.20 9.77 -6.36
C GLU A 37 6.40 8.86 -6.60
N VAL A 38 7.30 8.80 -5.62
CA VAL A 38 8.48 7.94 -5.70
C VAL A 38 8.08 6.48 -5.72
N LEU A 39 7.14 6.10 -4.86
CA LEU A 39 6.66 4.72 -4.77
C LEU A 39 6.07 4.27 -6.11
N VAL A 40 5.19 5.05 -6.70
CA VAL A 40 4.55 4.70 -7.95
C VAL A 40 5.60 4.55 -9.06
N ALA A 41 6.53 5.50 -9.16
CA ALA A 41 7.57 5.43 -10.16
C ALA A 41 8.45 4.19 -10.00
N TRP A 42 8.79 3.85 -8.74
CA TRP A 42 9.61 2.67 -8.50
C TRP A 42 8.88 1.37 -8.82
N LEU A 43 7.59 1.29 -8.46
CA LEU A 43 6.82 0.08 -8.75
C LEU A 43 6.67 -0.16 -10.26
N HIS A 44 6.67 0.90 -11.06
CA HIS A 44 6.62 0.78 -12.51
C HIS A 44 8.00 0.62 -13.16
N SER A 45 9.06 0.68 -12.37
CA SER A 45 10.43 0.63 -12.88
C SER A 45 11.07 -0.70 -12.55
N GLU A 46 12.08 -1.10 -13.32
CA GLU A 46 12.79 -2.34 -13.06
C GLU A 46 13.96 -2.14 -12.09
N SER A 47 14.35 -0.89 -11.84
CA SER A 47 15.45 -0.59 -10.95
C SER A 47 15.25 0.78 -10.32
N LYS A 48 15.97 1.02 -9.21
CA LYS A 48 15.96 2.34 -8.59
C LYS A 48 16.58 3.40 -9.50
N GLU A 49 17.52 3.00 -10.32
CA GLU A 49 18.13 3.90 -11.30
C GLU A 49 17.12 4.36 -12.34
N GLU A 50 16.29 3.44 -12.81
CA GLU A 50 15.24 3.81 -13.75
C GLU A 50 14.21 4.73 -13.11
N ALA A 51 13.80 4.43 -11.88
CA ALA A 51 12.87 5.29 -11.15
C ALA A 51 13.47 6.69 -10.96
N ALA A 52 14.76 6.73 -10.64
CA ALA A 52 15.46 8.00 -10.44
C ALA A 52 15.45 8.83 -11.73
N ARG A 53 15.68 8.21 -12.86
CA ARG A 53 15.63 8.92 -14.15
C ARG A 53 14.24 9.49 -14.41
N ARG A 54 13.19 8.71 -14.13
CA ARG A 54 11.82 9.17 -14.33
C ARG A 54 11.47 10.37 -13.46
N LEU A 55 12.09 10.45 -12.29
CA LEU A 55 11.77 11.47 -11.30
C LEU A 55 12.78 12.62 -11.29
N TYR A 56 13.80 12.54 -12.12
CA TYR A 56 14.90 13.51 -12.12
C TYR A 56 15.58 13.60 -10.76
N LEU A 57 15.78 12.42 -10.12
CA LEU A 57 16.44 12.29 -8.82
C LEU A 57 17.65 11.39 -8.95
N GLY A 58 18.49 11.38 -7.92
CA GLY A 58 19.54 10.38 -7.82
C GLY A 58 18.98 9.08 -7.26
N ALA A 59 19.62 7.96 -7.60
CA ALA A 59 19.18 6.66 -7.11
C ALA A 59 19.27 6.57 -5.58
N THR A 60 20.26 7.22 -4.97
CA THR A 60 20.39 7.26 -3.53
C THR A 60 19.18 7.95 -2.89
N THR A 61 18.70 9.03 -3.50
CA THR A 61 17.52 9.73 -3.00
C THR A 61 16.28 8.86 -3.12
N VAL A 62 16.13 8.15 -4.24
CA VAL A 62 15.03 7.20 -4.40
C VAL A 62 15.09 6.15 -3.30
N ASN A 63 16.28 5.59 -3.06
CA ASN A 63 16.44 4.57 -2.02
C ASN A 63 16.07 5.10 -0.64
N THR A 64 16.43 6.35 -0.34
CA THR A 64 16.07 6.96 0.93
C THR A 64 14.57 7.06 1.10
N HIS A 65 13.86 7.49 0.07
CA HIS A 65 12.41 7.56 0.11
C HIS A 65 11.77 6.18 0.29
N ILE A 66 12.28 5.18 -0.42
CA ILE A 66 11.75 3.82 -0.31
C ILE A 66 11.97 3.28 1.10
N SER A 67 13.14 3.53 1.69
CA SER A 67 13.42 3.12 3.06
C SER A 67 12.45 3.76 4.06
N ARG A 68 12.14 5.02 3.87
CA ARG A 68 11.18 5.73 4.72
C ARG A 68 9.77 5.18 4.57
N ILE A 69 9.38 4.87 3.34
CA ILE A 69 8.07 4.27 3.07
C ILE A 69 7.96 2.94 3.78
N ARG A 70 8.98 2.09 3.68
CA ARG A 70 8.98 0.80 4.37
C ARG A 70 8.90 0.97 5.87
N ALA A 71 9.61 1.95 6.42
CA ALA A 71 9.57 2.22 7.85
C ALA A 71 8.17 2.64 8.30
N LYS A 72 7.46 3.40 7.48
CA LYS A 72 6.09 3.80 7.81
C LYS A 72 5.15 2.60 7.82
N TYR A 73 5.32 1.67 6.89
CA TYR A 73 4.51 0.44 6.89
C TYR A 73 4.84 -0.43 8.10
N THR A 74 6.11 -0.54 8.44
CA THR A 74 6.49 -1.29 9.63
C THR A 74 5.89 -0.66 10.88
N ALA A 75 5.87 0.66 10.96
CA ALA A 75 5.37 1.37 12.13
C ALA A 75 3.88 1.14 12.37
N VAL A 76 3.11 0.84 11.32
CA VAL A 76 1.69 0.54 11.47
C VAL A 76 1.42 -0.97 11.50
N GLY A 77 2.47 -1.78 11.70
CA GLY A 77 2.31 -3.22 11.84
C GLY A 77 2.06 -3.96 10.52
N ARG A 78 2.38 -3.32 9.41
CA ARG A 78 2.16 -3.90 8.08
C ARG A 78 3.47 -3.88 7.28
N PRO A 79 4.47 -4.64 7.71
CA PRO A 79 5.79 -4.56 7.06
C PRO A 79 5.73 -4.92 5.58
N ALA A 80 6.62 -4.31 4.83
CA ALA A 80 6.73 -4.52 3.39
C ALA A 80 8.20 -4.71 3.02
N PRO A 81 8.77 -5.91 3.31
CA PRO A 81 10.21 -6.13 3.15
C PRO A 81 10.67 -6.26 1.71
N SER A 82 9.77 -6.58 0.79
CA SER A 82 10.13 -6.75 -0.61
C SER A 82 9.37 -5.76 -1.47
N LYS A 83 9.83 -5.60 -2.71
CA LYS A 83 9.12 -4.76 -3.67
C LYS A 83 7.70 -5.31 -3.92
N ALA A 84 7.57 -6.62 -4.01
CA ALA A 84 6.26 -7.25 -4.22
C ALA A 84 5.33 -6.98 -3.06
N THR A 85 5.82 -7.10 -1.82
CA THR A 85 4.99 -6.81 -0.65
C THR A 85 4.60 -5.34 -0.62
N LEU A 86 5.51 -4.46 -0.97
CA LEU A 86 5.22 -3.04 -1.00
C LEU A 86 4.16 -2.72 -2.05
N PHE A 87 4.21 -3.41 -3.19
CA PHE A 87 3.17 -3.27 -4.21
C PHE A 87 1.80 -3.66 -3.66
N VAL A 88 1.73 -4.79 -2.95
CA VAL A 88 0.48 -5.24 -2.33
C VAL A 88 -0.04 -4.19 -1.35
N ARG A 89 0.84 -3.66 -0.48
CA ARG A 89 0.43 -2.63 0.48
C ARG A 89 -0.10 -1.38 -0.22
N ALA A 90 0.57 -0.98 -1.30
CA ALA A 90 0.16 0.21 -2.05
C ALA A 90 -1.23 0.03 -2.67
N ILE A 91 -1.52 -1.17 -3.17
CA ILE A 91 -2.85 -1.48 -3.69
C ILE A 91 -3.89 -1.43 -2.56
N GLN A 92 -3.58 -2.05 -1.43
CA GLN A 92 -4.49 -2.09 -0.28
C GLN A 92 -4.85 -0.69 0.19
N ASP A 93 -3.89 0.22 0.16
CA ASP A 93 -4.08 1.58 0.65
C ASP A 93 -4.57 2.55 -0.43
N GLY A 94 -4.72 2.08 -1.66
CA GLY A 94 -5.25 2.92 -2.73
C GLY A 94 -4.24 3.87 -3.35
N TYR A 95 -2.95 3.69 -3.08
CA TYR A 95 -1.91 4.51 -3.69
C TYR A 95 -1.66 4.13 -5.14
N VAL A 96 -1.90 2.89 -5.49
CA VAL A 96 -1.80 2.42 -6.87
C VAL A 96 -3.03 1.57 -7.18
N ASP A 97 -3.37 1.48 -8.46
CA ASP A 97 -4.47 0.66 -8.94
C ASP A 97 -3.91 -0.42 -9.83
N LEU A 98 -4.31 -1.66 -9.59
CA LEU A 98 -3.84 -2.79 -10.40
C LEU A 98 -4.16 -2.59 -11.88
N ALA A 99 -5.21 -1.86 -12.19
CA ALA A 99 -5.59 -1.57 -13.57
C ALA A 99 -4.54 -0.74 -14.32
N ASP A 100 -3.58 -0.14 -13.61
CA ASP A 100 -2.53 0.66 -14.23
C ASP A 100 -1.36 -0.20 -14.71
N TRP A 101 -1.43 -1.51 -14.56
CA TRP A 101 -0.38 -2.45 -15.00
C TRP A 101 -0.85 -3.35 -16.15
#